data_dc15e91f6fe1a41ad6e9f08ed4dcbec8
#
_entry.id   dc15e91f6fe1a41ad6e9f08ed4dcbec8
#
_cell.length_a   1.000
_cell.length_b   1.000
_cell.length_c   1.000
_cell.angle_alpha   90.00
_cell.angle_beta   90.00
_cell.angle_gamma   90.00
#
_symmetry.space_group_name_H-M   'P 1'
#
loop_
_entity.id
_entity.type
_entity.pdbx_description
1 polymer ?
#
loop_
_entity_poly.entity_id
_entity_poly.type
_entity_poly.pdbx_seq_one_letter_code
_entity_poly.pdbx_strand_id
1 'polypeptide(L)'
;MSVAYNNHMKKAKSYIFSILLALTVGGLSALATANNMNIYDKINPPPLSPPGWLFPVVWTILFILMGISAAMIFTSRSSKKDDALFIYAVSLVLNFSWSIFFFNMQSFIVAFIILVALWLSIIITIIKYYKINKAAAWLQLPYLLWVTFAGYLNFAIILLN
;
A
#
# COMPACT_ATOMS: atom_id res chain seq x y z
N MET A 1 -28.05 -0.76 -27.36
CA MET A 1 -28.03 -0.05 -26.06
C MET A 1 -27.60 -0.94 -24.86
N SER A 2 -28.00 -2.22 -24.80
CA SER A 2 -27.73 -3.13 -23.66
C SER A 2 -26.23 -3.54 -23.50
N VAL A 3 -25.50 -3.75 -24.58
CA VAL A 3 -24.07 -4.22 -24.52
C VAL A 3 -23.12 -3.14 -23.95
N ALA A 4 -23.31 -1.89 -24.35
CA ALA A 4 -22.51 -0.77 -23.83
C ALA A 4 -22.78 -0.55 -22.33
N TYR A 5 -24.04 -0.60 -21.91
CA TYR A 5 -24.45 -0.50 -20.51
C TYR A 5 -23.85 -1.62 -19.66
N ASN A 6 -23.88 -2.87 -20.13
CA ASN A 6 -23.28 -4.01 -19.44
C ASN A 6 -21.74 -3.87 -19.27
N ASN A 7 -21.05 -3.30 -20.26
CA ASN A 7 -19.60 -3.08 -20.17
C ASN A 7 -19.24 -1.98 -19.16
N HIS A 8 -20.03 -0.90 -19.10
CA HIS A 8 -19.84 0.15 -18.08
C HIS A 8 -20.07 -0.38 -16.67
N MET A 9 -21.13 -1.18 -16.47
CA MET A 9 -21.43 -1.80 -15.18
C MET A 9 -20.32 -2.76 -14.71
N LYS A 10 -19.80 -3.61 -15.62
CA LYS A 10 -18.68 -4.52 -15.28
C LYS A 10 -17.43 -3.75 -14.90
N LYS A 11 -17.12 -2.67 -15.62
CA LYS A 11 -15.98 -1.82 -15.30
C LYS A 11 -16.14 -1.16 -13.93
N ALA A 12 -17.28 -0.56 -13.63
CA ALA A 12 -17.57 0.06 -12.34
C ALA A 12 -17.42 -0.94 -11.17
N LYS A 13 -17.97 -2.16 -11.32
CA LYS A 13 -17.82 -3.23 -10.33
C LYS A 13 -16.36 -3.59 -10.07
N SER A 14 -15.51 -3.63 -11.10
CA SER A 14 -14.08 -3.92 -10.95
C SER A 14 -13.36 -2.82 -10.15
N TYR A 15 -13.70 -1.55 -10.35
CA TYR A 15 -13.15 -0.44 -9.57
C TYR A 15 -13.57 -0.53 -8.10
N ILE A 16 -14.86 -0.71 -7.84
CA ILE A 16 -15.40 -0.86 -6.48
C ILE A 16 -14.72 -2.04 -5.77
N PHE A 17 -14.64 -3.19 -6.43
CA PHE A 17 -14.00 -4.38 -5.87
C PHE A 17 -12.53 -4.16 -5.53
N SER A 18 -11.75 -3.58 -6.45
CA SER A 18 -10.31 -3.34 -6.23
C SER A 18 -10.06 -2.33 -5.12
N ILE A 19 -10.87 -1.26 -5.02
CA ILE A 19 -10.77 -0.28 -3.95
C ILE A 19 -11.13 -0.92 -2.60
N LEU A 20 -12.24 -1.67 -2.54
CA LEU A 20 -12.64 -2.36 -1.33
C LEU A 20 -11.60 -3.39 -0.87
N LEU A 21 -11.00 -4.14 -1.79
CA LEU A 21 -9.94 -5.09 -1.49
C LEU A 21 -8.72 -4.39 -0.85
N ALA A 22 -8.25 -3.30 -1.44
CA ALA A 22 -7.14 -2.53 -0.90
C ALA A 22 -7.47 -1.94 0.49
N LEU A 23 -8.66 -1.33 0.64
CA LEU A 23 -9.14 -0.81 1.93
C LEU A 23 -9.32 -1.91 2.99
N THR A 24 -9.74 -3.12 2.59
CA THR A 24 -9.86 -4.26 3.50
C THR A 24 -8.50 -4.65 4.05
N VAL A 25 -7.46 -4.71 3.23
CA VAL A 25 -6.08 -4.98 3.71
C VAL A 25 -5.64 -3.91 4.71
N GLY A 26 -5.86 -2.63 4.40
CA GLY A 26 -5.54 -1.52 5.31
C GLY A 26 -6.35 -1.58 6.61
N GLY A 27 -7.65 -1.85 6.53
CA GLY A 27 -8.53 -1.98 7.69
C GLY A 27 -8.16 -3.17 8.58
N LEU A 28 -7.84 -4.32 7.99
CA LEU A 28 -7.36 -5.48 8.74
C LEU A 28 -6.02 -5.19 9.42
N SER A 29 -5.11 -4.47 8.73
CA SER A 29 -3.84 -4.01 9.31
C SER A 29 -4.07 -3.11 10.52
N ALA A 30 -4.94 -2.12 10.40
CA ALA A 30 -5.27 -1.20 11.47
C ALA A 30 -5.94 -1.92 12.67
N LEU A 31 -6.88 -2.84 12.40
CA LEU A 31 -7.52 -3.64 13.45
C LEU A 31 -6.52 -4.54 14.17
N ALA A 32 -5.64 -5.22 13.44
CA ALA A 32 -4.64 -6.11 14.01
C ALA A 32 -3.61 -5.37 14.88
N THR A 33 -3.38 -4.07 14.64
CA THR A 33 -2.37 -3.26 15.36
C THR A 33 -2.98 -2.25 16.32
N ALA A 34 -4.30 -2.14 16.41
CA ALA A 34 -5.02 -1.09 17.17
C ALA A 34 -4.55 -0.95 18.62
N ASN A 35 -4.29 -2.05 19.31
CA ASN A 35 -3.87 -2.05 20.72
C ASN A 35 -2.41 -1.60 20.93
N ASN A 36 -1.61 -1.53 19.88
CA ASN A 36 -0.17 -1.24 19.94
C ASN A 36 0.22 0.05 19.18
N MET A 37 -0.76 0.82 18.71
CA MET A 37 -0.47 2.07 17.97
C MET A 37 0.14 3.18 18.83
N ASN A 38 0.07 3.05 20.18
CA ASN A 38 0.69 3.97 21.14
C ASN A 38 2.21 3.74 21.29
N ILE A 39 2.84 3.02 20.38
CA ILE A 39 4.29 2.74 20.43
C ILE A 39 5.12 4.03 20.41
N TYR A 40 4.67 5.04 19.67
CA TYR A 40 5.35 6.34 19.60
C TYR A 40 5.42 7.08 20.95
N ASP A 41 4.54 6.75 21.90
CA ASP A 41 4.60 7.29 23.27
C ASP A 41 5.64 6.59 24.15
N LYS A 42 6.16 5.44 23.68
CA LYS A 42 7.07 4.57 24.42
C LYS A 42 8.53 4.59 23.91
N ILE A 43 8.75 5.16 22.76
CA ILE A 43 10.06 5.24 22.09
C ILE A 43 10.49 6.70 21.96
N ASN A 44 11.79 6.90 21.71
CA ASN A 44 12.29 8.21 21.29
C ASN A 44 11.84 8.49 19.85
N PRO A 45 10.89 9.41 19.62
CA PRO A 45 10.37 9.65 18.28
C PRO A 45 11.45 10.27 17.39
N PRO A 46 11.58 9.79 16.14
CA PRO A 46 12.50 10.40 15.18
C PRO A 46 12.13 11.86 14.87
N PRO A 47 13.10 12.68 14.47
CA PRO A 47 12.83 13.98 13.88
C PRO A 47 11.83 13.85 12.72
N LEU A 48 10.96 14.83 12.55
CA LEU A 48 9.90 14.84 11.51
C LEU A 48 8.80 13.79 11.69
N SER A 49 8.70 13.12 12.83
CA SER A 49 7.56 12.22 13.10
C SER A 49 6.25 12.99 12.99
N PRO A 50 5.33 12.56 12.10
CA PRO A 50 4.05 13.22 11.95
C PRO A 50 3.12 12.91 13.14
N PRO A 51 2.11 13.75 13.40
CA PRO A 51 1.13 13.45 14.44
C PRO A 51 0.35 12.17 14.09
N GLY A 52 0.00 11.37 15.10
CA GLY A 52 -0.60 10.04 14.94
C GLY A 52 -1.87 10.02 14.08
N TRP A 53 -2.69 11.07 14.11
CA TRP A 53 -3.90 11.17 13.29
C TRP A 53 -3.65 11.24 11.77
N LEU A 54 -2.43 11.66 11.36
CA LEU A 54 -2.10 11.77 9.94
C LEU A 54 -1.97 10.39 9.27
N PHE A 55 -1.48 9.38 10.00
CA PHE A 55 -1.27 8.04 9.46
C PHE A 55 -2.54 7.42 8.87
N PRO A 56 -3.68 7.29 9.60
CA PRO A 56 -4.88 6.70 9.04
C PRO A 56 -5.44 7.50 7.86
N VAL A 57 -5.32 8.83 7.87
CA VAL A 57 -5.79 9.68 6.75
C VAL A 57 -4.96 9.39 5.49
N VAL A 58 -3.64 9.42 5.59
CA VAL A 58 -2.76 9.19 4.44
C VAL A 58 -2.93 7.76 3.92
N TRP A 59 -2.92 6.75 4.80
CA TRP A 59 -3.10 5.35 4.38
C TRP A 59 -4.45 5.12 3.68
N THR A 60 -5.53 5.73 4.15
CA THR A 60 -6.84 5.62 3.49
C THR A 60 -6.78 6.15 2.05
N ILE A 61 -6.20 7.33 1.85
CA ILE A 61 -6.02 7.92 0.53
C ILE A 61 -5.16 7.00 -0.36
N LEU A 62 -4.06 6.49 0.17
CA LEU A 62 -3.16 5.60 -0.56
C LEU A 62 -3.86 4.31 -0.99
N PHE A 63 -4.60 3.64 -0.11
CA PHE A 63 -5.33 2.41 -0.47
C PHE A 63 -6.40 2.67 -1.53
N ILE A 64 -7.06 3.84 -1.52
CA ILE A 64 -8.01 4.22 -2.59
C ILE A 64 -7.25 4.37 -3.92
N LEU A 65 -6.15 5.11 -3.96
CA LEU A 65 -5.34 5.30 -5.17
C LEU A 65 -4.79 3.98 -5.70
N MET A 66 -4.30 3.11 -4.82
CA MET A 66 -3.82 1.77 -5.14
C MET A 66 -4.93 0.91 -5.74
N GLY A 67 -6.13 0.94 -5.16
CA GLY A 67 -7.30 0.22 -5.67
C GLY A 67 -7.74 0.71 -7.05
N ILE A 68 -7.78 2.03 -7.27
CA ILE A 68 -8.07 2.62 -8.60
C ILE A 68 -7.00 2.17 -9.61
N SER A 69 -5.74 2.28 -9.25
CA SER A 69 -4.62 1.87 -10.09
C SER A 69 -4.71 0.40 -10.49
N ALA A 70 -4.97 -0.51 -9.52
CA ALA A 70 -5.14 -1.93 -9.78
C ALA A 70 -6.34 -2.22 -10.69
N ALA A 71 -7.47 -1.53 -10.51
CA ALA A 71 -8.64 -1.65 -11.37
C ALA A 71 -8.36 -1.27 -12.83
N MET A 72 -7.55 -0.22 -13.05
CA MET A 72 -7.13 0.19 -14.40
C MET A 72 -6.32 -0.91 -15.10
N ILE A 73 -5.46 -1.62 -14.37
CA ILE A 73 -4.69 -2.75 -14.88
C ILE A 73 -5.59 -3.97 -15.11
N PHE A 74 -6.44 -4.30 -14.13
CA PHE A 74 -7.35 -5.45 -14.21
C PHE A 74 -8.29 -5.37 -15.40
N THR A 75 -8.81 -4.16 -15.69
CA THR A 75 -9.72 -3.92 -16.82
C THR A 75 -9.01 -3.72 -18.16
N SER A 76 -7.68 -3.74 -18.19
CA SER A 76 -6.90 -3.65 -19.43
C SER A 76 -6.99 -4.94 -20.24
N ARG A 77 -6.71 -4.85 -21.55
CA ARG A 77 -6.62 -6.00 -22.45
C ARG A 77 -5.21 -6.60 -22.55
N SER A 78 -4.28 -6.15 -21.70
CA SER A 78 -2.91 -6.62 -21.74
C SER A 78 -2.80 -8.07 -21.25
N SER A 79 -2.03 -8.89 -21.97
CA SER A 79 -1.67 -10.24 -21.54
C SER A 79 -0.75 -10.27 -20.32
N LYS A 80 -0.12 -9.14 -19.97
CA LYS A 80 0.81 -8.99 -18.84
C LYS A 80 0.12 -8.51 -17.55
N LYS A 81 -1.21 -8.33 -17.57
CA LYS A 81 -1.94 -7.77 -16.42
C LYS A 81 -1.86 -8.65 -15.18
N ASP A 82 -1.96 -9.97 -15.34
CA ASP A 82 -2.00 -10.91 -14.21
C ASP A 82 -0.65 -10.95 -13.48
N ASP A 83 0.45 -10.94 -14.22
CA ASP A 83 1.80 -10.83 -13.66
C ASP A 83 2.03 -9.48 -12.93
N ALA A 84 1.50 -8.39 -13.47
CA ALA A 84 1.59 -7.07 -12.84
C ALA A 84 0.72 -6.99 -11.57
N LEU A 85 -0.48 -7.56 -11.57
CA LEU A 85 -1.37 -7.64 -10.41
C LEU A 85 -0.83 -8.58 -9.34
N PHE A 86 -0.12 -9.64 -9.71
CA PHE A 86 0.54 -10.53 -8.76
C PHE A 86 1.58 -9.78 -7.91
N ILE A 87 2.45 -8.97 -8.53
CA ILE A 87 3.44 -8.17 -7.78
C ILE A 87 2.75 -7.14 -6.89
N TYR A 88 1.66 -6.53 -7.37
CA TYR A 88 0.83 -5.66 -6.53
C TYR A 88 0.24 -6.39 -5.31
N ALA A 89 -0.26 -7.61 -5.49
CA ALA A 89 -0.76 -8.42 -4.37
C ALA A 89 0.37 -8.75 -3.36
N VAL A 90 1.58 -9.05 -3.83
CA VAL A 90 2.77 -9.23 -2.98
C VAL A 90 3.03 -7.96 -2.17
N SER A 91 2.92 -6.76 -2.78
CA SER A 91 3.11 -5.51 -2.05
C SER A 91 2.06 -5.30 -0.95
N LEU A 92 0.81 -5.71 -1.16
CA LEU A 92 -0.23 -5.66 -0.12
C LEU A 92 0.07 -6.59 1.06
N VAL A 93 0.55 -7.81 0.78
CA VAL A 93 0.95 -8.77 1.82
C VAL A 93 2.13 -8.24 2.63
N LEU A 94 3.15 -7.71 1.96
CA LEU A 94 4.32 -7.10 2.62
C LEU A 94 3.92 -5.90 3.48
N ASN A 95 3.00 -5.06 3.00
CA ASN A 95 2.48 -3.93 3.75
C ASN A 95 1.78 -4.37 5.05
N PHE A 96 0.91 -5.37 4.97
CA PHE A 96 0.26 -5.96 6.13
C PHE A 96 1.29 -6.55 7.10
N SER A 97 2.24 -7.33 6.60
CA SER A 97 3.29 -7.94 7.41
C SER A 97 4.14 -6.90 8.13
N TRP A 98 4.55 -5.82 7.43
CA TRP A 98 5.29 -4.73 8.04
C TRP A 98 4.57 -4.16 9.27
N SER A 99 3.27 -3.92 9.19
CA SER A 99 2.48 -3.39 10.31
C SER A 99 2.53 -4.32 11.52
N ILE A 100 2.42 -5.63 11.33
CA ILE A 100 2.48 -6.62 12.41
C ILE A 100 3.86 -6.63 13.08
N PHE A 101 4.93 -6.69 12.29
CA PHE A 101 6.28 -6.72 12.84
C PHE A 101 6.66 -5.39 13.52
N PHE A 102 6.20 -4.25 12.99
CA PHE A 102 6.49 -2.95 13.55
C PHE A 102 5.72 -2.67 14.85
N PHE A 103 4.39 -2.80 14.84
CA PHE A 103 3.52 -2.42 15.96
C PHE A 103 3.37 -3.53 16.99
N ASN A 104 3.10 -4.77 16.58
CA ASN A 104 2.79 -5.85 17.50
C ASN A 104 4.03 -6.54 18.05
N MET A 105 4.98 -6.85 17.18
CA MET A 105 6.20 -7.56 17.56
C MET A 105 7.33 -6.62 18.00
N GLN A 106 7.23 -5.32 17.68
CA GLN A 106 8.23 -4.29 17.96
C GLN A 106 9.63 -4.69 17.47
N SER A 107 9.67 -5.52 16.44
CA SER A 107 10.90 -6.00 15.82
C SER A 107 11.29 -5.05 14.68
N PHE A 108 11.82 -3.87 15.03
CA PHE A 108 12.06 -2.78 14.10
C PHE A 108 13.03 -3.13 12.97
N ILE A 109 14.01 -4.00 13.25
CA ILE A 109 14.97 -4.45 12.23
C ILE A 109 14.26 -5.34 11.20
N VAL A 110 13.45 -6.34 11.65
CA VAL A 110 12.71 -7.21 10.74
C VAL A 110 11.67 -6.40 9.98
N ALA A 111 10.97 -5.47 10.64
CA ALA A 111 10.05 -4.55 10.01
C ALA A 111 10.75 -3.73 8.91
N PHE A 112 11.96 -3.24 9.15
CA PHE A 112 12.73 -2.51 8.14
C PHE A 112 13.09 -3.36 6.93
N ILE A 113 13.50 -4.61 7.13
CA ILE A 113 13.78 -5.56 6.03
C ILE A 113 12.52 -5.79 5.18
N ILE A 114 11.37 -6.01 5.83
CA ILE A 114 10.08 -6.16 5.14
C ILE A 114 9.72 -4.88 4.38
N LEU A 115 9.97 -3.71 4.96
CA LEU A 115 9.70 -2.42 4.33
C LEU A 115 10.57 -2.19 3.08
N VAL A 116 11.83 -2.60 3.11
CA VAL A 116 12.71 -2.56 1.93
C VAL A 116 12.19 -3.50 0.83
N ALA A 117 11.77 -4.71 1.18
CA ALA A 117 11.15 -5.63 0.23
C ALA A 117 9.84 -5.05 -0.35
N LEU A 118 9.03 -4.41 0.48
CA LEU A 118 7.83 -3.69 0.07
C LEU A 118 8.18 -2.56 -0.91
N TRP A 119 9.14 -1.73 -0.59
CA TRP A 119 9.58 -0.62 -1.42
C TRP A 119 10.03 -1.10 -2.81
N LEU A 120 10.83 -2.17 -2.87
CA LEU A 120 11.24 -2.79 -4.13
C LEU A 120 10.03 -3.34 -4.92
N SER A 121 9.09 -3.99 -4.25
CA SER A 121 7.89 -4.52 -4.89
C SER A 121 7.01 -3.41 -5.49
N ILE A 122 6.93 -2.23 -4.85
CA ILE A 122 6.20 -1.06 -5.37
C ILE A 122 6.90 -0.54 -6.63
N ILE A 123 8.23 -0.43 -6.65
CA ILE A 123 8.98 -0.02 -7.85
C ILE A 123 8.70 -0.99 -9.00
N ILE A 124 8.77 -2.30 -8.77
CA ILE A 124 8.47 -3.31 -9.79
C ILE A 124 7.03 -3.16 -10.28
N THR A 125 6.08 -2.93 -9.38
CA THR A 125 4.66 -2.68 -9.72
C THR A 125 4.54 -1.45 -10.64
N ILE A 126 5.17 -0.34 -10.30
CA ILE A 126 5.17 0.89 -11.12
C ILE A 126 5.73 0.61 -12.52
N ILE A 127 6.86 -0.08 -12.62
CA ILE A 127 7.50 -0.41 -13.90
C ILE A 127 6.58 -1.29 -14.77
N LYS A 128 5.94 -2.33 -14.17
CA LYS A 128 5.01 -3.21 -14.86
C LYS A 128 3.74 -2.47 -15.29
N TYR A 129 3.18 -1.66 -14.40
CA TYR A 129 1.98 -0.85 -14.67
C TYR A 129 2.25 0.17 -15.78
N TYR A 130 3.41 0.82 -15.77
CA TYR A 130 3.78 1.80 -16.78
C TYR A 130 3.76 1.24 -18.21
N LYS A 131 4.14 -0.05 -18.37
CA LYS A 131 4.11 -0.76 -19.66
C LYS A 131 2.69 -1.11 -20.13
N ILE A 132 1.69 -1.06 -19.24
CA ILE A 132 0.30 -1.39 -19.51
C ILE A 132 -0.55 -0.13 -19.56
N ASN A 133 -0.45 0.72 -18.54
CA ASN A 133 -1.20 1.94 -18.36
C ASN A 133 -0.39 2.95 -17.54
N LYS A 134 0.07 4.02 -18.19
CA LYS A 134 0.90 5.04 -17.55
C LYS A 134 0.19 5.74 -16.38
N ALA A 135 -1.11 6.04 -16.51
CA ALA A 135 -1.87 6.69 -15.44
C ALA A 135 -1.96 5.78 -14.20
N ALA A 136 -2.13 4.46 -14.37
CA ALA A 136 -2.11 3.51 -13.27
C ALA A 136 -0.75 3.52 -12.55
N ALA A 137 0.37 3.61 -13.28
CA ALA A 137 1.70 3.69 -12.69
C ALA A 137 1.87 5.00 -11.87
N TRP A 138 1.43 6.14 -12.40
CA TRP A 138 1.51 7.42 -11.70
C TRP A 138 0.71 7.43 -10.39
N LEU A 139 -0.43 6.73 -10.32
CA LEU A 139 -1.22 6.59 -9.10
C LEU A 139 -0.51 5.80 -7.99
N GLN A 140 0.55 5.05 -8.29
CA GLN A 140 1.37 4.34 -7.30
C GLN A 140 2.50 5.20 -6.72
N LEU A 141 2.84 6.35 -7.32
CA LEU A 141 3.94 7.20 -6.84
C LEU A 141 3.70 7.77 -5.42
N PRO A 142 2.50 8.26 -5.06
CA PRO A 142 2.26 8.70 -3.68
C PRO A 142 2.53 7.59 -2.66
N TYR A 143 2.20 6.33 -3.00
CA TYR A 143 2.49 5.18 -2.17
C TYR A 143 4.00 4.94 -2.01
N LEU A 144 4.76 4.98 -3.11
CA LEU A 144 6.22 4.86 -3.07
C LEU A 144 6.85 5.94 -2.19
N LEU A 145 6.44 7.20 -2.34
CA LEU A 145 6.95 8.32 -1.55
C LEU A 145 6.65 8.14 -0.06
N TRP A 146 5.43 7.71 0.28
CA TRP A 146 5.04 7.46 1.67
C TRP A 146 5.81 6.30 2.29
N VAL A 147 6.02 5.21 1.57
CA VAL A 147 6.82 4.07 2.04
C VAL A 147 8.30 4.44 2.17
N THR A 148 8.83 5.31 1.31
CA THR A 148 10.18 5.87 1.47
C THR A 148 10.29 6.66 2.78
N PHE A 149 9.31 7.50 3.08
CA PHE A 149 9.26 8.25 4.33
C PHE A 149 9.09 7.32 5.55
N ALA A 150 8.23 6.31 5.46
CA ALA A 150 8.11 5.28 6.51
C ALA A 150 9.42 4.52 6.73
N GLY A 151 10.20 4.29 5.66
CA GLY A 151 11.55 3.72 5.73
C GLY A 151 12.51 4.60 6.54
N TYR A 152 12.49 5.90 6.30
CA TYR A 152 13.25 6.85 7.11
C TYR A 152 12.87 6.78 8.59
N LEU A 153 11.57 6.82 8.90
CA LEU A 153 11.09 6.74 10.28
C LEU A 153 11.49 5.43 10.97
N ASN A 154 11.30 4.29 10.29
CA ASN A 154 11.65 2.97 10.82
C ASN A 154 13.17 2.85 11.08
N PHE A 155 13.99 3.31 10.13
CA PHE A 155 15.45 3.30 10.29
C PHE A 155 15.91 4.21 11.43
N ALA A 156 15.36 5.41 11.53
CA ALA A 156 15.68 6.32 12.61
C ALA A 156 15.26 5.76 14.00
N ILE A 157 14.14 5.05 14.08
CA ILE A 157 13.74 4.34 15.32
C ILE A 157 14.78 3.30 15.72
N ILE A 158 15.33 2.52 14.77
CA ILE A 158 16.40 1.53 15.05
C ILE A 158 17.64 2.20 15.64
N LEU A 159 17.98 3.42 15.19
CA LEU A 159 19.17 4.12 15.65
C LEU A 159 18.98 4.81 17.03
N LEU A 160 17.75 5.16 17.38
CA LEU A 160 17.43 5.95 18.57
C LEU A 160 16.98 5.09 19.77
N ASN A 161 16.68 3.81 19.55
CA ASN A 161 16.15 2.89 20.54
C ASN A 161 16.85 1.54 20.50
#